data_291cf345d23b6c3c193679e908c425ad
#
_entry.id   291cf345d23b6c3c193679e908c425ad
#
_cell.length_a   1.000
_cell.length_b   1.000
_cell.length_c   1.000
_cell.angle_alpha   90.00
_cell.angle_beta   90.00
_cell.angle_gamma   90.00
#
_symmetry.space_group_name_H-M   'P 1'
#
loop_
_entity.id
_entity.type
_entity.pdbx_description
1 polymer ?
#
loop_
_entity_poly.entity_id
_entity_poly.type
_entity_poly.pdbx_seq_one_letter_code
_entity_poly.pdbx_strand_id
1 'polypeptide(L)'
;MRHTREEVIRRTVKEFELLDDLVSHLKNEDWDKLLPRPETKDPWTVKDALVHITHWKADAARSARRKPRPVEERGLETNAANHLVYIRWHDQPAQDVLAWHKQVQEEVLAALMEAPDEWFSARQRRAEWPYDLVGHSAYHRIKDIERALKGHG
;
A
#
# COMPACT_ATOMS: atom_id res chain seq x y z
N MET A 1 -14.91 -16.87 3.68
CA MET A 1 -13.95 -17.35 4.69
C MET A 1 -13.80 -16.31 5.78
N ARG A 2 -13.76 -16.74 7.00
CA ARG A 2 -13.60 -15.82 8.14
C ARG A 2 -12.13 -15.81 8.56
N HIS A 3 -11.63 -14.63 8.84
CA HIS A 3 -10.27 -14.45 9.31
C HIS A 3 -10.28 -13.96 10.76
N THR A 4 -9.28 -14.38 11.55
CA THR A 4 -9.16 -13.87 12.91
C THR A 4 -8.33 -12.58 12.90
N ARG A 5 -8.55 -11.74 13.91
CA ARG A 5 -7.75 -10.54 14.12
C ARG A 5 -6.26 -10.88 14.18
N GLU A 6 -5.90 -11.88 14.97
CA GLU A 6 -4.51 -12.30 15.17
C GLU A 6 -3.86 -12.74 13.87
N GLU A 7 -4.61 -13.46 13.03
CA GLU A 7 -4.10 -13.92 11.75
C GLU A 7 -3.88 -12.77 10.78
N VAL A 8 -4.81 -11.83 10.70
CA VAL A 8 -4.68 -10.65 9.85
C VAL A 8 -3.50 -9.80 10.29
N ILE A 9 -3.35 -9.55 11.59
CA ILE A 9 -2.22 -8.79 12.14
C ILE A 9 -0.90 -9.49 11.80
N ARG A 10 -0.80 -10.79 12.06
CA ARG A 10 0.42 -11.57 11.80
C ARG A 10 0.86 -11.47 10.34
N ARG A 11 -0.07 -11.64 9.41
CA ARG A 11 0.24 -11.59 7.97
C ARG A 11 0.56 -10.17 7.51
N THR A 12 -0.13 -9.19 8.07
CA THR A 12 0.12 -7.77 7.77
C THR A 12 1.53 -7.37 8.23
N VAL A 13 1.93 -7.78 9.42
CA VAL A 13 3.29 -7.54 9.94
C VAL A 13 4.34 -8.21 9.07
N LYS A 14 4.12 -9.47 8.71
CA LYS A 14 5.07 -10.20 7.87
C LYS A 14 5.26 -9.57 6.50
N GLU A 15 4.18 -9.16 5.85
CA GLU A 15 4.29 -8.49 4.55
C GLU A 15 4.98 -7.13 4.68
N PHE A 16 4.68 -6.38 5.73
CA PHE A 16 5.38 -5.12 6.00
C PHE A 16 6.88 -5.33 6.17
N GLU A 17 7.29 -6.34 6.92
CA GLU A 17 8.71 -6.64 7.12
C GLU A 17 9.42 -6.94 5.80
N LEU A 18 8.78 -7.71 4.91
CA LEU A 18 9.34 -8.00 3.59
C LEU A 18 9.48 -6.74 2.75
N LEU A 19 8.45 -5.90 2.73
CA LEU A 19 8.48 -4.66 1.98
C LEU A 19 9.47 -3.66 2.58
N ASP A 20 9.44 -3.48 3.90
CA ASP A 20 10.32 -2.54 4.60
C ASP A 20 11.80 -2.92 4.45
N ASP A 21 12.11 -4.21 4.57
CA ASP A 21 13.46 -4.69 4.36
C ASP A 21 13.96 -4.36 2.94
N LEU A 22 13.11 -4.55 1.95
CA LEU A 22 13.44 -4.23 0.56
C LEU A 22 13.69 -2.75 0.36
N VAL A 23 12.74 -1.89 0.78
CA VAL A 23 12.79 -0.44 0.45
C VAL A 23 13.74 0.34 1.35
N SER A 24 14.06 -0.16 2.54
CA SER A 24 14.98 0.52 3.46
C SER A 24 16.44 0.43 3.02
N HIS A 25 16.77 -0.45 2.08
CA HIS A 25 18.13 -0.67 1.60
C HIS A 25 18.36 -0.15 0.17
N LEU A 26 17.42 0.61 -0.37
CA LEU A 26 17.54 1.13 -1.74
C LEU A 26 18.53 2.27 -1.82
N LYS A 27 19.29 2.29 -2.93
CA LYS A 27 20.16 3.41 -3.28
C LYS A 27 19.30 4.54 -3.88
N ASN A 28 19.86 5.76 -3.90
CA ASN A 28 19.13 6.91 -4.45
C ASN A 28 18.64 6.67 -5.88
N GLU A 29 19.48 6.08 -6.74
CA GLU A 29 19.10 5.79 -8.12
C GLU A 29 18.01 4.73 -8.25
N ASP A 30 17.85 3.85 -7.27
CA ASP A 30 16.84 2.80 -7.32
C ASP A 30 15.41 3.37 -7.24
N TRP A 31 15.23 4.47 -6.51
CA TRP A 31 13.92 5.08 -6.32
C TRP A 31 13.31 5.61 -7.62
N ASP A 32 14.14 5.99 -8.57
CA ASP A 32 13.71 6.58 -9.84
C ASP A 32 13.59 5.56 -10.97
N LYS A 33 13.85 4.29 -10.70
CA LYS A 33 13.68 3.24 -11.72
C LYS A 33 12.21 3.09 -12.08
N LEU A 34 11.93 3.04 -13.39
CA LEU A 34 10.57 2.89 -13.89
C LEU A 34 10.08 1.46 -13.67
N LEU A 35 8.80 1.35 -13.37
CA LEU A 35 8.16 0.04 -13.25
C LEU A 35 8.03 -0.62 -14.62
N PRO A 36 8.14 -1.96 -14.69
CA PRO A 36 8.04 -2.66 -15.97
C PRO A 36 6.65 -2.58 -16.60
N ARG A 37 5.60 -2.41 -15.79
CA ARG A 37 4.22 -2.34 -16.28
C ARG A 37 3.42 -1.38 -15.41
N PRO A 38 3.42 -0.08 -15.74
CA PRO A 38 2.61 0.86 -14.99
C PRO A 38 1.11 0.56 -15.18
N GLU A 39 0.35 0.59 -14.11
CA GLU A 39 -1.09 0.34 -14.15
C GLU A 39 -1.87 1.53 -14.69
N THR A 40 -1.27 2.69 -14.71
CA THR A 40 -1.89 3.92 -15.18
C THR A 40 -1.07 4.52 -16.31
N LYS A 41 -1.56 5.63 -16.90
CA LYS A 41 -0.81 6.38 -17.92
C LYS A 41 0.38 7.12 -17.33
N ASP A 42 0.44 7.25 -16.01
CA ASP A 42 1.55 7.93 -15.34
C ASP A 42 2.80 7.04 -15.35
N PRO A 43 3.99 7.62 -15.56
CA PRO A 43 5.23 6.84 -15.57
C PRO A 43 5.70 6.55 -14.14
N TRP A 44 5.10 5.56 -13.51
CA TRP A 44 5.41 5.21 -12.12
C TRP A 44 6.84 4.70 -11.98
N THR A 45 7.48 5.16 -10.91
CA THR A 45 8.79 4.68 -10.45
C THR A 45 8.62 3.74 -9.27
N VAL A 46 9.72 3.19 -8.78
CA VAL A 46 9.73 2.39 -7.54
C VAL A 46 9.13 3.19 -6.38
N LYS A 47 9.48 4.48 -6.28
CA LYS A 47 8.92 5.36 -5.26
C LYS A 47 7.40 5.45 -5.37
N ASP A 48 6.88 5.61 -6.58
CA ASP A 48 5.43 5.69 -6.80
C ASP A 48 4.72 4.39 -6.45
N ALA A 49 5.35 3.25 -6.65
CA ALA A 49 4.80 1.96 -6.24
C ALA A 49 4.66 1.87 -4.72
N LEU A 50 5.67 2.32 -3.99
CA LEU A 50 5.59 2.35 -2.52
C LEU A 50 4.50 3.32 -2.05
N VAL A 51 4.38 4.47 -2.69
CA VAL A 51 3.31 5.44 -2.41
C VAL A 51 1.94 4.79 -2.62
N HIS A 52 1.76 4.08 -3.72
CA HIS A 52 0.51 3.39 -4.05
C HIS A 52 0.14 2.35 -2.99
N ILE A 53 1.08 1.51 -2.60
CA ILE A 53 0.89 0.52 -1.54
C ILE A 53 0.46 1.23 -0.24
N THR A 54 1.20 2.26 0.14
CA THR A 54 1.00 2.98 1.41
C THR A 54 -0.36 3.68 1.44
N HIS A 55 -0.75 4.31 0.32
CA HIS A 55 -2.04 4.98 0.20
C HIS A 55 -3.21 4.03 0.48
N TRP A 56 -3.20 2.85 -0.13
CA TRP A 56 -4.30 1.89 0.04
C TRP A 56 -4.28 1.22 1.41
N LYS A 57 -3.12 1.10 2.05
CA LYS A 57 -3.05 0.71 3.46
C LYS A 57 -3.70 1.76 4.35
N ALA A 58 -3.44 3.04 4.09
CA ALA A 58 -4.07 4.13 4.84
C ALA A 58 -5.59 4.12 4.65
N ASP A 59 -6.05 3.85 3.44
CA ASP A 59 -7.48 3.72 3.15
C ASP A 59 -8.11 2.56 3.93
N ALA A 60 -7.43 1.42 3.98
CA ALA A 60 -7.89 0.26 4.73
C ALA A 60 -7.96 0.56 6.24
N ALA A 61 -7.00 1.29 6.78
CA ALA A 61 -7.02 1.69 8.19
C ALA A 61 -8.22 2.60 8.49
N ARG A 62 -8.52 3.56 7.61
CA ARG A 62 -9.71 4.40 7.76
C ARG A 62 -10.99 3.57 7.71
N SER A 63 -11.06 2.61 6.78
CA SER A 63 -12.20 1.71 6.67
C SER A 63 -12.42 0.89 7.93
N ALA A 64 -11.34 0.35 8.51
CA ALA A 64 -11.41 -0.42 9.75
C ALA A 64 -11.93 0.42 10.92
N ARG A 65 -11.63 1.71 10.91
CA ARG A 65 -12.11 2.67 11.92
C ARG A 65 -13.44 3.30 11.54
N ARG A 66 -14.05 2.90 10.44
CA ARG A 66 -15.31 3.45 9.92
C ARG A 66 -15.22 4.96 9.68
N LYS A 67 -14.05 5.45 9.27
CA LYS A 67 -13.83 6.84 8.90
C LYS A 67 -13.96 7.00 7.39
N PRO A 68 -14.54 8.10 6.90
CA PRO A 68 -14.67 8.33 5.46
C PRO A 68 -13.30 8.66 4.83
N ARG A 69 -13.24 8.51 3.51
CA ARG A 69 -12.09 8.95 2.74
C ARG A 69 -11.95 10.48 2.82
N PRO A 70 -10.72 11.01 2.58
CA PRO A 70 -10.54 12.45 2.44
C PRO A 70 -11.48 13.02 1.39
N VAL A 71 -11.93 14.25 1.60
CA VAL A 71 -12.95 14.89 0.75
C VAL A 71 -12.55 14.87 -0.73
N GLU A 72 -11.28 15.15 -1.02
CA GLU A 72 -10.75 15.20 -2.39
C GLU A 72 -10.75 13.84 -3.11
N GLU A 73 -10.88 12.76 -2.38
CA GLU A 73 -10.91 11.41 -2.95
C GLU A 73 -12.31 10.82 -3.07
N ARG A 74 -13.31 11.46 -2.45
CA ARG A 74 -14.68 10.94 -2.44
C ARG A 74 -15.29 10.97 -3.83
N GLY A 75 -15.92 9.86 -4.21
CA GLY A 75 -16.57 9.76 -5.50
C GLY A 75 -15.66 9.53 -6.68
N LEU A 76 -14.34 9.44 -6.47
CA LEU A 76 -13.40 9.15 -7.54
C LEU A 76 -13.33 7.65 -7.82
N GLU A 77 -13.21 7.31 -9.11
CA GLU A 77 -12.86 5.95 -9.51
C GLU A 77 -11.43 5.64 -9.10
N THR A 78 -11.10 4.37 -8.99
CA THR A 78 -9.78 3.90 -8.55
C THR A 78 -8.64 4.55 -9.33
N ASN A 79 -8.72 4.59 -10.66
CA ASN A 79 -7.66 5.19 -11.49
C ASN A 79 -7.51 6.68 -11.24
N ALA A 80 -8.60 7.39 -11.03
CA ALA A 80 -8.56 8.83 -10.75
C ALA A 80 -7.95 9.08 -9.36
N ALA A 81 -8.28 8.27 -8.37
CA ALA A 81 -7.69 8.35 -7.04
C ALA A 81 -6.19 8.07 -7.09
N ASN A 82 -5.78 7.04 -7.83
CA ASN A 82 -4.36 6.72 -8.00
C ASN A 82 -3.59 7.86 -8.67
N HIS A 83 -4.16 8.50 -9.67
CA HIS A 83 -3.54 9.65 -10.34
C HIS A 83 -3.38 10.83 -9.39
N LEU A 84 -4.40 11.13 -8.58
CA LEU A 84 -4.35 12.19 -7.58
C LEU A 84 -3.20 11.96 -6.59
N VAL A 85 -3.06 10.73 -6.13
CA VAL A 85 -2.00 10.34 -5.19
C VAL A 85 -0.63 10.43 -5.85
N TYR A 86 -0.52 10.01 -7.11
CA TYR A 86 0.70 10.14 -7.90
C TYR A 86 1.14 11.60 -8.00
N ILE A 87 0.24 12.50 -8.35
CA ILE A 87 0.56 13.94 -8.45
C ILE A 87 1.03 14.48 -7.10
N ARG A 88 0.40 14.07 -6.02
CA ARG A 88 0.71 14.57 -4.67
C ARG A 88 2.11 14.16 -4.21
N TRP A 89 2.53 12.94 -4.52
CA TRP A 89 3.72 12.34 -3.93
C TRP A 89 4.90 12.19 -4.88
N HIS A 90 4.68 12.22 -6.20
CA HIS A 90 5.73 11.89 -7.18
C HIS A 90 7.01 12.74 -7.01
N ASP A 91 6.86 14.02 -6.72
CA ASP A 91 8.00 14.93 -6.54
C ASP A 91 8.53 15.00 -5.10
N GLN A 92 7.95 14.24 -4.18
CA GLN A 92 8.40 14.24 -2.80
C GLN A 92 9.68 13.39 -2.64
N PRO A 93 10.59 13.77 -1.71
CA PRO A 93 11.79 12.98 -1.45
C PRO A 93 11.47 11.56 -1.00
N ALA A 94 12.30 10.60 -1.37
CA ALA A 94 12.13 9.20 -0.97
C ALA A 94 12.08 9.04 0.55
N GLN A 95 12.87 9.81 1.29
CA GLN A 95 12.88 9.77 2.76
C GLN A 95 11.51 10.13 3.36
N ASP A 96 10.77 11.05 2.72
CA ASP A 96 9.43 11.42 3.17
C ASP A 96 8.43 10.30 2.90
N VAL A 97 8.59 9.63 1.77
CA VAL A 97 7.76 8.46 1.44
C VAL A 97 8.04 7.32 2.42
N LEU A 98 9.30 7.07 2.76
CA LEU A 98 9.66 6.06 3.76
C LEU A 98 9.08 6.37 5.13
N ALA A 99 9.13 7.63 5.55
CA ALA A 99 8.57 8.05 6.82
C ALA A 99 7.05 7.80 6.86
N TRP A 100 6.37 8.14 5.78
CA TRP A 100 4.93 7.91 5.65
C TRP A 100 4.59 6.42 5.64
N HIS A 101 5.37 5.62 4.91
CA HIS A 101 5.25 4.16 4.89
C HIS A 101 5.28 3.57 6.30
N LYS A 102 6.23 4.00 7.13
CA LYS A 102 6.34 3.53 8.51
C LYS A 102 5.20 4.03 9.40
N GLN A 103 4.81 5.28 9.23
CA GLN A 103 3.69 5.86 9.97
C GLN A 103 2.39 5.14 9.67
N VAL A 104 2.11 4.87 8.41
CA VAL A 104 0.88 4.18 8.01
C VAL A 104 0.84 2.76 8.56
N GLN A 105 1.99 2.07 8.64
CA GLN A 105 2.01 0.74 9.26
C GLN A 105 1.56 0.79 10.72
N GLU A 106 2.01 1.80 11.47
CA GLU A 106 1.57 1.99 12.85
C GLU A 106 0.05 2.25 12.93
N GLU A 107 -0.46 3.07 12.01
CA GLU A 107 -1.88 3.36 11.91
C GLU A 107 -2.70 2.10 11.57
N VAL A 108 -2.20 1.27 10.66
CA VAL A 108 -2.85 0.01 10.28
C VAL A 108 -2.92 -0.92 11.49
N LEU A 109 -1.82 -1.09 12.21
CA LEU A 109 -1.82 -1.97 13.39
C LEU A 109 -2.77 -1.47 14.47
N ALA A 110 -2.78 -0.17 14.75
CA ALA A 110 -3.70 0.41 15.71
C ALA A 110 -5.16 0.22 15.26
N ALA A 111 -5.44 0.44 13.98
CA ALA A 111 -6.78 0.24 13.42
C ALA A 111 -7.23 -1.21 13.52
N LEU A 112 -6.34 -2.17 13.26
CA LEU A 112 -6.66 -3.59 13.37
C LEU A 112 -6.95 -4.00 14.83
N MET A 113 -6.26 -3.40 15.78
CA MET A 113 -6.53 -3.65 17.20
C MET A 113 -7.89 -3.09 17.65
N GLU A 114 -8.32 -2.00 17.07
CA GLU A 114 -9.57 -1.31 17.41
C GLU A 114 -10.77 -1.76 16.59
N ALA A 115 -10.56 -2.37 15.43
CA ALA A 115 -11.64 -2.75 14.51
C ALA A 115 -12.60 -3.74 15.18
N PRO A 116 -13.92 -3.62 14.91
CA PRO A 116 -14.87 -4.61 15.43
C PRO A 116 -14.66 -5.98 14.79
N ASP A 117 -15.05 -7.03 15.48
CA ASP A 117 -14.87 -8.40 15.01
C ASP A 117 -15.53 -8.63 13.64
N GLU A 118 -16.66 -7.97 13.37
CA GLU A 118 -17.36 -8.08 12.09
C GLU A 118 -16.50 -7.63 10.91
N TRP A 119 -15.58 -6.71 11.13
CA TRP A 119 -14.70 -6.23 10.06
C TRP A 119 -13.85 -7.38 9.50
N PHE A 120 -13.39 -8.31 10.37
CA PHE A 120 -12.56 -9.43 9.96
C PHE A 120 -13.33 -10.53 9.23
N SER A 121 -14.65 -10.57 9.38
CA SER A 121 -15.49 -11.52 8.66
C SER A 121 -16.12 -10.94 7.40
N ALA A 122 -15.91 -9.65 7.14
CA ALA A 122 -16.41 -9.00 5.92
C ALA A 122 -15.72 -9.57 4.69
N ARG A 123 -16.52 -9.76 3.61
CA ARG A 123 -16.00 -10.23 2.34
C ARG A 123 -15.75 -9.07 1.40
N GLN A 124 -14.55 -9.01 0.85
CA GLN A 124 -14.25 -8.15 -0.28
C GLN A 124 -14.47 -8.93 -1.57
N ARG A 125 -14.97 -8.26 -2.61
CA ARG A 125 -15.36 -8.91 -3.87
C ARG A 125 -14.25 -9.71 -4.53
N ARG A 126 -12.99 -9.29 -4.39
CA ARG A 126 -11.83 -9.88 -5.05
C ARG A 126 -10.65 -10.10 -4.13
N ALA A 127 -10.81 -9.88 -2.83
CA ALA A 127 -9.74 -10.02 -1.87
C ALA A 127 -9.96 -11.24 -1.00
N GLU A 128 -8.91 -11.96 -0.77
CA GLU A 128 -8.90 -13.08 0.18
C GLU A 128 -8.98 -12.57 1.62
N TRP A 129 -8.36 -11.42 1.86
CA TRP A 129 -8.29 -10.79 3.18
C TRP A 129 -9.15 -9.55 3.22
N PRO A 130 -9.67 -9.18 4.39
CA PRO A 130 -10.41 -7.93 4.51
C PRO A 130 -9.56 -6.76 4.01
N TYR A 131 -10.11 -6.03 3.03
CA TYR A 131 -9.51 -4.83 2.45
C TYR A 131 -8.11 -5.03 1.87
N ASP A 132 -7.77 -6.30 1.59
CA ASP A 132 -6.57 -6.68 0.82
C ASP A 132 -5.26 -6.06 1.31
N LEU A 133 -5.09 -6.00 2.63
CA LEU A 133 -3.90 -5.44 3.26
C LEU A 133 -2.61 -6.19 2.91
N VAL A 134 -2.71 -7.47 2.63
CA VAL A 134 -1.54 -8.32 2.36
C VAL A 134 -1.34 -8.55 0.88
N GLY A 135 -2.38 -8.99 0.18
CA GLY A 135 -2.28 -9.37 -1.23
C GLY A 135 -1.90 -8.22 -2.14
N HIS A 136 -2.50 -7.05 -1.94
CA HIS A 136 -2.19 -5.86 -2.73
C HIS A 136 -0.73 -5.42 -2.56
N SER A 137 -0.25 -5.37 -1.32
CA SER A 137 1.14 -5.03 -1.03
C SER A 137 2.10 -6.04 -1.64
N ALA A 138 1.84 -7.34 -1.45
CA ALA A 138 2.70 -8.39 -1.99
C ALA A 138 2.75 -8.36 -3.52
N TYR A 139 1.61 -8.13 -4.18
CA TYR A 139 1.55 -8.02 -5.63
C TYR A 139 2.48 -6.93 -6.14
N HIS A 140 2.34 -5.71 -5.61
CA HIS A 140 3.16 -4.57 -6.06
C HIS A 140 4.62 -4.69 -5.62
N ARG A 141 4.89 -5.29 -4.47
CA ARG A 141 6.26 -5.57 -4.05
C ARG A 141 6.97 -6.47 -5.04
N ILE A 142 6.34 -7.58 -5.41
CA ILE A 142 6.94 -8.60 -6.26
C ILE A 142 6.93 -8.20 -7.73
N LYS A 143 5.77 -7.80 -8.24
CA LYS A 143 5.58 -7.58 -9.68
C LYS A 143 6.11 -6.22 -10.16
N ASP A 144 6.20 -5.25 -9.29
CA ASP A 144 6.64 -3.92 -9.65
C ASP A 144 8.01 -3.60 -9.08
N ILE A 145 8.14 -3.53 -7.74
CA ILE A 145 9.38 -3.06 -7.12
C ILE A 145 10.55 -4.04 -7.35
N GLU A 146 10.38 -5.30 -7.00
CA GLU A 146 11.45 -6.28 -7.17
C GLU A 146 11.86 -6.43 -8.63
N ARG A 147 10.90 -6.40 -9.55
CA ARG A 147 11.21 -6.49 -10.99
C ARG A 147 11.95 -5.28 -11.50
N ALA A 148 11.54 -4.08 -11.07
CA ALA A 148 12.24 -2.86 -11.45
C ALA A 148 13.69 -2.87 -10.95
N LEU A 149 13.91 -3.35 -9.73
CA LEU A 149 15.24 -3.42 -9.13
C LEU A 149 16.15 -4.46 -9.79
N LYS A 150 15.58 -5.52 -10.36
CA LYS A 150 16.36 -6.54 -11.08
C LYS A 150 16.84 -6.07 -12.44
N GLY A 151 16.42 -4.89 -12.87
CA GLY A 151 16.85 -4.32 -14.12
C GLY A 151 16.45 -5.18 -15.31
N HIS A 152 15.19 -5.13 -15.68
CA HIS A 152 14.76 -5.86 -16.87
C HIS A 152 15.43 -5.32 -18.11
N GLY A 153 16.41 -6.05 -18.48
CA GLY A 153 16.89 -5.91 -19.82
C GLY A 153 15.85 -6.47 -20.76
#